data_0d34825b800e86156d5fc683cead17f4
#
_entry.id   0d34825b800e86156d5fc683cead17f4
#
_cell.length_a   1.000
_cell.length_b   1.000
_cell.length_c   1.000
_cell.angle_alpha   90.00
_cell.angle_beta   90.00
_cell.angle_gamma   90.00
#
_symmetry.space_group_name_H-M   'P 1'
#
loop_
_entity.id
_entity.type
_entity.pdbx_description
1 polymer ?
#
loop_
_entity_poly.entity_id
_entity_poly.type
_entity_poly.pdbx_seq_one_letter_code
_entity_poly.pdbx_strand_id
1 'polypeptide(L)'
;MNQIKFKFTKSKLIIIVILLITFGVTYFVYEDTYNLTAASDKLSPAINDYIYSSNVKAELQFIHKDNGWMYVVFSDNQYGNNFKGMVRLKRGWNGKYVIYDANYGTGYPVSQYLFRDNNSKFAIYGFLPDARAKHFEYINNGAFSKEKVVYSGDITQKAFVQVYNKANIDLLSLKLYDSAGCDITESYSIESINNAPTAGVSTAELFMVDFLCGFIIFLGFLLAFVLWFKRPLHS
;
A
#
# COMPACT_ATOMS: atom_id res chain seq x y z
N MET A 1 19.98 -31.45 43.52
CA MET A 1 19.67 -30.39 42.48
C MET A 1 20.99 -30.11 41.73
N ASN A 2 21.17 -30.79 40.57
CA ASN A 2 22.39 -30.61 39.76
C ASN A 2 22.33 -29.28 39.02
N GLN A 3 23.18 -28.33 39.42
CA GLN A 3 23.40 -27.09 38.68
C GLN A 3 24.11 -27.44 37.38
N ILE A 4 23.42 -27.34 36.23
CA ILE A 4 24.02 -27.43 34.90
C ILE A 4 24.87 -26.15 34.71
N LYS A 5 26.19 -26.25 34.99
CA LYS A 5 27.12 -25.17 34.65
C LYS A 5 27.33 -25.14 33.14
N PHE A 6 26.62 -24.25 32.42
CA PHE A 6 26.89 -23.98 31.03
C PHE A 6 28.29 -23.32 30.86
N LYS A 7 29.32 -24.12 30.51
CA LYS A 7 30.61 -23.59 30.07
C LYS A 7 30.45 -23.03 28.67
N PHE A 8 30.28 -21.72 28.54
CA PHE A 8 30.39 -21.02 27.27
C PHE A 8 31.86 -21.03 26.80
N THR A 9 32.13 -21.74 25.71
CA THR A 9 33.40 -21.63 24.99
C THR A 9 33.49 -20.30 24.26
N LYS A 10 34.70 -19.71 24.13
CA LYS A 10 34.90 -18.43 23.41
C LYS A 10 34.28 -18.42 22.02
N SER A 11 34.35 -19.55 21.28
CA SER A 11 33.73 -19.69 19.95
C SER A 11 32.21 -19.59 19.97
N LYS A 12 31.55 -20.14 20.98
CA LYS A 12 30.07 -20.02 21.12
C LYS A 12 29.67 -18.57 21.37
N LEU A 13 30.44 -17.84 22.17
CA LEU A 13 30.19 -16.43 22.43
C LEU A 13 30.32 -15.60 21.15
N ILE A 14 31.35 -15.84 20.33
CA ILE A 14 31.55 -15.15 19.05
C ILE A 14 30.39 -15.42 18.09
N ILE A 15 29.91 -16.67 18.00
CA ILE A 15 28.76 -17.01 17.16
C ILE A 15 27.51 -16.26 17.61
N ILE A 16 27.23 -16.18 18.90
CA ILE A 16 26.09 -15.44 19.42
C ILE A 16 26.22 -13.95 19.06
N VAL A 17 27.40 -13.37 19.22
CA VAL A 17 27.64 -11.96 18.87
C VAL A 17 27.41 -11.71 17.37
N ILE A 18 27.90 -12.60 16.49
CA ILE A 18 27.67 -12.49 15.04
C ILE A 18 26.18 -12.52 14.73
N LEU A 19 25.44 -13.47 15.30
CA LEU A 19 24.00 -13.56 15.08
C LEU A 19 23.26 -12.31 15.59
N LEU A 20 23.60 -11.81 16.75
CA LEU A 20 23.00 -10.58 17.28
C LEU A 20 23.27 -9.37 16.39
N ILE A 21 24.51 -9.22 15.87
CA ILE A 21 24.86 -8.15 14.94
C ILE A 21 24.04 -8.33 13.63
N THR A 22 23.98 -9.54 13.09
CA THR A 22 23.23 -9.85 11.87
C THR A 22 21.77 -9.45 11.99
N PHE A 23 21.10 -9.90 13.06
CA PHE A 23 19.70 -9.55 13.30
C PHE A 23 19.53 -8.05 13.57
N GLY A 24 20.45 -7.43 14.31
CA GLY A 24 20.43 -5.99 14.55
C GLY A 24 20.51 -5.18 13.26
N VAL A 25 21.49 -5.47 12.39
CA VAL A 25 21.64 -4.80 11.10
C VAL A 25 20.41 -5.02 10.22
N THR A 26 19.92 -6.26 10.11
CA THR A 26 18.71 -6.56 9.34
C THR A 26 17.51 -5.80 9.87
N TYR A 27 17.34 -5.72 11.19
CA TYR A 27 16.24 -4.97 11.81
C TYR A 27 16.32 -3.49 11.45
N PHE A 28 17.51 -2.86 11.54
CA PHE A 28 17.67 -1.44 11.21
C PHE A 28 17.38 -1.15 9.75
N VAL A 29 17.89 -1.95 8.81
CA VAL A 29 17.62 -1.80 7.38
C VAL A 29 16.14 -1.91 7.09
N TYR A 30 15.48 -2.87 7.73
CA TYR A 30 14.05 -3.11 7.54
C TYR A 30 13.19 -1.99 8.15
N GLU A 31 13.56 -1.54 9.34
CA GLU A 31 12.87 -0.47 10.08
C GLU A 31 12.94 0.88 9.36
N ASP A 32 14.05 1.16 8.66
CA ASP A 32 14.20 2.37 7.83
C ASP A 32 13.24 2.35 6.64
N THR A 33 13.04 1.22 6.01
CA THR A 33 12.12 1.07 4.88
C THR A 33 10.65 1.02 5.32
N TYR A 34 10.33 0.15 6.30
CA TYR A 34 8.98 0.01 6.83
C TYR A 34 8.82 0.85 8.10
N ASN A 35 8.66 2.16 7.93
CA ASN A 35 8.70 3.14 9.03
C ASN A 35 7.38 3.86 9.28
N LEU A 36 6.36 3.69 8.40
CA LEU A 36 5.08 4.37 8.50
C LEU A 36 4.12 3.64 9.44
N THR A 37 3.33 4.42 10.15
CA THR A 37 2.23 3.93 10.98
C THR A 37 0.90 4.47 10.45
N ALA A 38 -0.22 3.93 10.91
CA ALA A 38 -1.53 4.47 10.56
C ALA A 38 -1.84 5.83 11.23
N ALA A 39 -0.93 6.36 12.02
CA ALA A 39 -1.07 7.67 12.62
C ALA A 39 -0.92 8.77 11.54
N SER A 40 -1.87 9.71 11.53
CA SER A 40 -1.98 10.73 10.48
C SER A 40 -0.81 11.74 10.46
N ASP A 41 -0.16 11.95 11.60
CA ASP A 41 0.95 12.89 11.75
C ASP A 41 2.18 12.53 10.88
N LYS A 42 2.44 11.23 10.66
CA LYS A 42 3.53 10.75 9.81
C LYS A 42 3.08 10.41 8.39
N LEU A 43 1.83 10.03 8.22
CA LEU A 43 1.33 9.49 6.97
C LEU A 43 1.13 10.57 5.92
N SER A 44 0.54 11.72 6.29
CA SER A 44 0.32 12.83 5.36
C SER A 44 1.63 13.42 4.79
N PRO A 45 2.67 13.71 5.61
CA PRO A 45 3.97 14.10 5.08
C PRO A 45 4.59 13.08 4.12
N ALA A 46 4.55 11.79 4.48
CA ALA A 46 5.09 10.73 3.65
C ALA A 46 4.36 10.61 2.30
N ILE A 47 3.04 10.81 2.28
CA ILE A 47 2.27 10.83 1.03
C ILE A 47 2.66 12.05 0.19
N ASN A 48 2.84 13.22 0.78
CA ASN A 48 3.28 14.42 0.06
C ASN A 48 4.65 14.25 -0.59
N ASP A 49 5.60 13.70 0.15
CA ASP A 49 6.94 13.42 -0.34
C ASP A 49 6.92 12.40 -1.49
N TYR A 50 6.01 11.43 -1.39
CA TYR A 50 5.88 10.36 -2.39
C TYR A 50 5.24 10.83 -3.71
N ILE A 51 4.27 11.76 -3.64
CA ILE A 51 3.50 12.21 -4.81
C ILE A 51 4.33 13.10 -5.76
N TYR A 52 5.52 13.54 -5.37
CA TYR A 52 6.43 14.38 -6.19
C TYR A 52 5.81 15.70 -6.70
N SER A 53 4.73 16.12 -6.14
CA SER A 53 4.09 17.38 -6.49
C SER A 53 4.35 18.39 -5.39
N SER A 54 5.21 19.35 -5.65
CA SER A 54 5.60 20.40 -4.69
C SER A 54 4.43 21.23 -4.13
N ASN A 55 3.25 21.06 -4.70
CA ASN A 55 2.08 21.87 -4.40
C ASN A 55 0.92 21.09 -3.82
N VAL A 56 0.99 19.75 -3.69
CA VAL A 56 -0.08 18.94 -3.11
C VAL A 56 0.07 18.88 -1.59
N LYS A 57 -0.99 19.18 -0.86
CA LYS A 57 -1.12 18.95 0.58
C LYS A 57 -2.16 17.87 0.82
N ALA A 58 -1.70 16.64 0.94
CA ALA A 58 -2.57 15.51 1.17
C ALA A 58 -3.25 15.59 2.53
N GLU A 59 -4.56 15.77 2.52
CA GLU A 59 -5.43 15.64 3.68
C GLU A 59 -6.04 14.24 3.70
N LEU A 60 -5.79 13.49 4.76
CA LEU A 60 -6.28 12.12 4.87
C LEU A 60 -7.78 12.12 5.11
N GLN A 61 -8.51 11.44 4.23
CA GLN A 61 -9.98 11.39 4.25
C GLN A 61 -10.50 10.05 4.77
N PHE A 62 -9.80 8.95 4.45
CA PHE A 62 -10.23 7.60 4.83
C PHE A 62 -9.05 6.64 4.87
N ILE A 63 -9.05 5.74 5.85
CA ILE A 63 -8.06 4.68 5.99
C ILE A 63 -8.79 3.34 6.10
N HIS A 64 -8.47 2.42 5.19
CA HIS A 64 -8.97 1.05 5.19
C HIS A 64 -7.81 0.07 5.31
N LYS A 65 -7.96 -0.97 6.13
CA LYS A 65 -6.94 -2.03 6.30
C LYS A 65 -7.53 -3.37 5.94
N ASP A 66 -6.84 -4.09 5.08
CA ASP A 66 -7.23 -5.43 4.65
C ASP A 66 -6.01 -6.29 4.34
N ASN A 67 -5.93 -7.50 4.92
CA ASN A 67 -4.98 -8.56 4.58
C ASN A 67 -3.51 -8.10 4.38
N GLY A 68 -2.98 -7.31 5.31
CA GLY A 68 -1.60 -6.82 5.23
C GLY A 68 -1.40 -5.59 4.34
N TRP A 69 -2.48 -5.03 3.82
CA TRP A 69 -2.51 -3.78 3.09
C TRP A 69 -3.22 -2.69 3.88
N MET A 70 -2.84 -1.46 3.62
CA MET A 70 -3.53 -0.26 4.07
C MET A 70 -3.77 0.64 2.87
N TYR A 71 -5.01 1.03 2.69
CA TYR A 71 -5.48 1.92 1.63
C TYR A 71 -5.83 3.26 2.26
N VAL A 72 -5.27 4.32 1.74
CA VAL A 72 -5.48 5.67 2.27
C VAL A 72 -6.01 6.56 1.16
N VAL A 73 -7.25 7.02 1.31
CA VAL A 73 -7.82 8.06 0.44
C VAL A 73 -7.45 9.42 0.99
N PHE A 74 -6.96 10.28 0.13
CA PHE A 74 -6.62 11.65 0.47
C PHE A 74 -7.20 12.63 -0.56
N SER A 75 -7.34 13.86 -0.17
CA SER A 75 -7.72 14.98 -1.04
C SER A 75 -6.73 16.12 -0.87
N ASP A 76 -6.81 17.11 -1.75
CA ASP A 76 -6.09 18.36 -1.60
C ASP A 76 -7.04 19.55 -1.78
N ASN A 77 -7.18 20.33 -0.72
CA ASN A 77 -8.06 21.50 -0.73
C ASN A 77 -7.52 22.67 -1.55
N GLN A 78 -6.23 22.70 -1.89
CA GLN A 78 -5.63 23.80 -2.68
C GLN A 78 -6.05 23.76 -4.14
N TYR A 79 -6.29 22.56 -4.68
CA TYR A 79 -6.76 22.36 -6.08
C TYR A 79 -8.28 22.28 -6.20
N GLY A 80 -9.00 22.67 -5.14
CA GLY A 80 -10.45 22.53 -5.07
C GLY A 80 -10.88 21.08 -4.79
N ASN A 81 -12.20 20.87 -4.70
CA ASN A 81 -12.79 19.59 -4.29
C ASN A 81 -12.57 18.43 -5.29
N ASN A 82 -11.80 18.65 -6.34
CA ASN A 82 -11.68 17.73 -7.47
C ASN A 82 -10.40 16.92 -7.48
N PHE A 83 -9.42 17.30 -6.64
CA PHE A 83 -8.19 16.53 -6.50
C PHE A 83 -8.33 15.50 -5.39
N LYS A 84 -8.13 14.26 -5.75
CA LYS A 84 -8.11 13.13 -4.81
C LYS A 84 -7.09 12.10 -5.21
N GLY A 85 -6.73 11.26 -4.28
CA GLY A 85 -5.88 10.13 -4.55
C GLY A 85 -6.12 9.00 -3.57
N MET A 86 -5.54 7.87 -3.92
CA MET A 86 -5.44 6.72 -3.05
C MET A 86 -4.01 6.23 -3.04
N VAL A 87 -3.47 6.00 -1.85
CA VAL A 87 -2.18 5.36 -1.64
C VAL A 87 -2.41 3.98 -1.07
N ARG A 88 -1.70 3.00 -1.62
CA ARG A 88 -1.67 1.64 -1.10
C ARG A 88 -0.35 1.39 -0.39
N LEU A 89 -0.43 0.95 0.86
CA LEU A 89 0.73 0.67 1.70
C LEU A 89 0.79 -0.80 2.04
N LYS A 90 1.98 -1.37 1.94
CA LYS A 90 2.26 -2.78 2.29
C LYS A 90 2.73 -2.85 3.74
N ARG A 91 2.18 -3.78 4.52
CA ARG A 91 2.59 -4.03 5.89
C ARG A 91 3.84 -4.89 5.93
N GLY A 92 4.84 -4.45 6.72
CA GLY A 92 6.02 -5.23 7.04
C GLY A 92 5.81 -6.17 8.23
N TRP A 93 6.80 -7.06 8.46
CA TRP A 93 6.81 -7.97 9.61
C TRP A 93 6.98 -7.22 10.96
N ASN A 94 7.51 -6.00 10.96
CA ASN A 94 7.57 -5.12 12.13
C ASN A 94 6.22 -4.44 12.45
N GLY A 95 5.16 -4.75 11.68
CA GLY A 95 3.83 -4.18 11.84
C GLY A 95 3.65 -2.78 11.29
N LYS A 96 4.71 -2.14 10.79
CA LYS A 96 4.69 -0.84 10.12
C LYS A 96 4.44 -1.00 8.62
N TYR A 97 4.35 0.11 7.91
CA TYR A 97 3.99 0.15 6.51
C TYR A 97 5.03 0.89 5.68
N VAL A 98 5.05 0.59 4.40
CA VAL A 98 5.75 1.34 3.36
C VAL A 98 4.76 1.70 2.26
N ILE A 99 4.87 2.88 1.66
CA ILE A 99 4.08 3.22 0.48
C ILE A 99 4.51 2.33 -0.67
N TYR A 100 3.54 1.60 -1.23
CA TYR A 100 3.79 0.66 -2.32
C TYR A 100 3.47 1.27 -3.67
N ASP A 101 2.33 1.91 -3.79
CA ASP A 101 1.90 2.63 -4.98
C ASP A 101 0.82 3.67 -4.66
N ALA A 102 0.58 4.57 -5.62
CA ALA A 102 -0.44 5.60 -5.51
C ALA A 102 -1.14 5.82 -6.85
N ASN A 103 -2.40 6.22 -6.78
CA ASN A 103 -3.17 6.77 -7.88
C ASN A 103 -3.80 8.08 -7.42
N TYR A 104 -3.61 9.15 -8.19
CA TYR A 104 -4.13 10.46 -7.83
C TYR A 104 -4.36 11.33 -9.07
N GLY A 105 -5.17 12.36 -8.92
CA GLY A 105 -5.48 13.32 -9.97
C GLY A 105 -6.79 14.04 -9.76
N THR A 106 -7.15 14.83 -10.75
CA THR A 106 -8.47 15.48 -10.85
C THR A 106 -9.42 14.64 -11.68
N GLY A 107 -10.72 14.80 -11.50
CA GLY A 107 -11.72 14.09 -12.28
C GLY A 107 -12.95 13.69 -11.47
N TYR A 108 -13.65 12.63 -11.91
CA TYR A 108 -14.83 12.15 -11.20
C TYR A 108 -14.55 11.83 -9.73
N PRO A 109 -15.52 12.05 -8.83
CA PRO A 109 -15.34 11.84 -7.41
C PRO A 109 -15.08 10.38 -7.03
N VAL A 110 -15.39 9.45 -7.93
CA VAL A 110 -15.10 8.01 -7.79
C VAL A 110 -14.16 7.59 -8.90
N SER A 111 -13.13 6.85 -8.56
CA SER A 111 -12.09 6.39 -9.48
C SER A 111 -11.77 4.92 -9.26
N GLN A 112 -11.27 4.28 -10.29
CA GLN A 112 -10.76 2.91 -10.21
C GLN A 112 -9.24 2.92 -10.28
N TYR A 113 -8.62 2.00 -9.57
CA TYR A 113 -7.19 1.79 -9.58
C TYR A 113 -6.84 0.31 -9.74
N LEU A 114 -6.18 -0.03 -10.84
CA LEU A 114 -5.70 -1.38 -11.12
C LEU A 114 -4.38 -1.64 -10.37
N PHE A 115 -4.33 -2.71 -9.59
CA PHE A 115 -3.12 -3.07 -8.86
C PHE A 115 -2.06 -3.63 -9.81
N ARG A 116 -0.85 -3.07 -9.76
CA ARG A 116 0.25 -3.45 -10.64
C ARG A 116 0.83 -4.84 -10.32
N ASP A 117 0.85 -5.20 -9.04
CA ASP A 117 1.41 -6.46 -8.54
C ASP A 117 0.42 -7.62 -8.61
N ASN A 118 -0.86 -7.32 -8.78
CA ASN A 118 -1.92 -8.31 -8.84
C ASN A 118 -2.97 -7.93 -9.88
N ASN A 119 -2.74 -8.36 -11.12
CA ASN A 119 -3.64 -8.10 -12.23
C ASN A 119 -5.08 -8.66 -12.05
N SER A 120 -5.31 -9.45 -10.99
CA SER A 120 -6.63 -10.00 -10.67
C SER A 120 -7.43 -9.14 -9.69
N LYS A 121 -6.85 -8.07 -9.17
CA LYS A 121 -7.51 -7.17 -8.20
C LYS A 121 -7.40 -5.71 -8.59
N PHE A 122 -8.37 -4.92 -8.14
CA PHE A 122 -8.36 -3.46 -8.25
C PHE A 122 -9.18 -2.85 -7.12
N ALA A 123 -9.00 -1.55 -6.90
CA ALA A 123 -9.80 -0.80 -5.96
C ALA A 123 -10.70 0.19 -6.70
N ILE A 124 -11.90 0.38 -6.18
CA ILE A 124 -12.74 1.55 -6.43
C ILE A 124 -12.64 2.41 -5.19
N TYR A 125 -12.27 3.66 -5.36
CA TYR A 125 -12.15 4.61 -4.28
C TYR A 125 -12.80 5.93 -4.64
N GLY A 126 -13.26 6.67 -3.65
CA GLY A 126 -13.91 7.95 -3.88
C GLY A 126 -13.75 8.93 -2.75
N PHE A 127 -13.92 10.20 -3.10
CA PHE A 127 -14.07 11.31 -2.17
C PHE A 127 -15.17 12.23 -2.67
N LEU A 128 -16.27 12.32 -1.92
CA LEU A 128 -17.48 13.07 -2.23
C LEU A 128 -17.75 14.10 -1.13
N PRO A 129 -17.25 15.31 -1.25
CA PRO A 129 -17.37 16.33 -0.19
C PRO A 129 -18.83 16.72 0.09
N ASP A 130 -19.70 16.67 -0.93
CA ASP A 130 -21.12 17.02 -0.82
C ASP A 130 -22.06 15.87 -0.41
N ALA A 131 -21.55 14.64 -0.40
CA ALA A 131 -22.28 13.43 0.02
C ALA A 131 -23.64 13.21 -0.68
N ARG A 132 -23.89 13.79 -1.86
CA ARG A 132 -25.13 13.61 -2.62
C ARG A 132 -25.25 12.20 -3.18
N ALA A 133 -24.17 11.68 -3.78
CA ALA A 133 -24.15 10.33 -4.29
C ALA A 133 -24.17 9.32 -3.13
N LYS A 134 -25.05 8.32 -3.23
CA LYS A 134 -25.26 7.26 -2.24
C LYS A 134 -24.93 5.88 -2.77
N HIS A 135 -24.89 5.74 -4.09
CA HIS A 135 -24.57 4.48 -4.76
C HIS A 135 -23.76 4.74 -6.01
N PHE A 136 -22.86 3.81 -6.33
CA PHE A 136 -22.14 3.82 -7.60
C PHE A 136 -22.30 2.50 -8.33
N GLU A 137 -22.26 2.58 -9.64
CA GLU A 137 -22.21 1.42 -10.53
C GLU A 137 -21.15 1.63 -11.59
N TYR A 138 -20.38 0.59 -11.86
CA TYR A 138 -19.56 0.48 -13.05
C TYR A 138 -20.23 -0.46 -14.04
N ILE A 139 -20.59 0.07 -15.19
CA ILE A 139 -21.36 -0.59 -16.23
C ILE A 139 -20.44 -0.89 -17.40
N ASN A 140 -20.56 -2.12 -17.93
CA ASN A 140 -19.91 -2.49 -19.18
C ASN A 140 -20.72 -1.99 -20.37
N ASN A 141 -20.13 -1.11 -21.17
CA ASN A 141 -20.71 -0.57 -22.40
C ASN A 141 -20.12 -1.21 -23.67
N GLY A 142 -19.65 -2.45 -23.61
CA GLY A 142 -19.08 -3.13 -24.77
C GLY A 142 -20.04 -3.11 -25.96
N ALA A 143 -19.53 -2.82 -27.16
CA ALA A 143 -20.28 -2.56 -28.39
C ALA A 143 -21.25 -3.68 -28.81
N PHE A 144 -21.15 -4.85 -28.20
CA PHE A 144 -21.96 -6.05 -28.50
C PHE A 144 -22.71 -6.64 -27.31
N SER A 145 -22.64 -6.01 -26.15
CA SER A 145 -23.33 -6.48 -24.93
C SER A 145 -24.37 -5.48 -24.47
N LYS A 146 -25.51 -5.99 -23.98
CA LYS A 146 -26.43 -5.14 -23.21
C LYS A 146 -25.69 -4.56 -22.02
N GLU A 147 -26.00 -3.30 -21.70
CA GLU A 147 -25.47 -2.66 -20.46
C GLU A 147 -25.61 -3.64 -19.28
N LYS A 148 -24.50 -3.98 -18.67
CA LYS A 148 -24.48 -4.87 -17.51
C LYS A 148 -23.68 -4.22 -16.40
N VAL A 149 -24.32 -4.05 -15.23
CA VAL A 149 -23.63 -3.67 -14.01
C VAL A 149 -22.59 -4.75 -13.66
N VAL A 150 -21.35 -4.35 -13.52
CA VAL A 150 -20.22 -5.23 -13.22
C VAL A 150 -19.78 -5.08 -11.78
N TYR A 151 -19.71 -3.85 -11.33
CA TYR A 151 -19.35 -3.50 -9.96
C TYR A 151 -20.31 -2.45 -9.45
N SER A 152 -20.73 -2.61 -8.21
CA SER A 152 -21.59 -1.64 -7.55
C SER A 152 -21.29 -1.59 -6.06
N GLY A 153 -21.63 -0.50 -5.42
CA GLY A 153 -21.49 -0.36 -3.98
C GLY A 153 -22.16 0.88 -3.43
N ASP A 154 -22.52 0.81 -2.16
CA ASP A 154 -23.11 1.92 -1.44
C ASP A 154 -22.02 2.86 -0.91
N ILE A 155 -22.31 4.15 -1.01
CA ILE A 155 -21.48 5.23 -0.52
C ILE A 155 -22.05 5.71 0.81
N THR A 156 -21.54 5.12 1.89
CA THR A 156 -22.01 5.42 3.26
C THR A 156 -21.25 6.56 3.90
N GLN A 157 -20.07 6.90 3.38
CA GLN A 157 -19.17 7.92 3.92
C GLN A 157 -18.67 8.82 2.80
N LYS A 158 -18.17 10.03 3.14
CA LYS A 158 -17.61 10.97 2.19
C LYS A 158 -16.40 10.42 1.42
N ALA A 159 -15.63 9.57 2.06
CA ALA A 159 -14.50 8.87 1.43
C ALA A 159 -14.60 7.38 1.67
N PHE A 160 -14.23 6.58 0.68
CA PHE A 160 -14.32 5.12 0.75
C PHE A 160 -13.28 4.45 -0.14
N VAL A 161 -13.00 3.18 0.16
CA VAL A 161 -12.26 2.24 -0.69
C VAL A 161 -12.99 0.90 -0.66
N GLN A 162 -13.17 0.30 -1.82
CA GLN A 162 -13.67 -1.07 -1.97
C GLN A 162 -12.74 -1.83 -2.92
N VAL A 163 -12.33 -3.02 -2.52
CA VAL A 163 -11.41 -3.87 -3.30
C VAL A 163 -12.20 -4.99 -3.96
N TYR A 164 -11.99 -5.16 -5.27
CA TYR A 164 -12.69 -6.13 -6.09
C TYR A 164 -11.72 -7.06 -6.81
N ASN A 165 -12.23 -8.23 -7.18
CA ASN A 165 -11.57 -9.07 -8.17
C ASN A 165 -11.86 -8.52 -9.57
N LYS A 166 -10.83 -8.47 -10.41
CA LYS A 166 -10.95 -7.98 -11.78
C LYS A 166 -11.77 -8.94 -12.62
N ALA A 167 -12.85 -8.46 -13.21
CA ALA A 167 -13.49 -9.14 -14.33
C ALA A 167 -12.79 -8.77 -15.65
N ASN A 168 -12.79 -9.67 -16.64
CA ASN A 168 -12.23 -9.41 -17.99
C ASN A 168 -13.16 -8.47 -18.77
N ILE A 169 -13.09 -7.17 -18.47
CA ILE A 169 -13.97 -6.17 -19.09
C ILE A 169 -13.16 -4.92 -19.38
N ASP A 170 -13.18 -4.50 -20.64
CA ASP A 170 -12.27 -3.46 -21.14
C ASP A 170 -12.83 -2.04 -21.10
N LEU A 171 -14.14 -1.86 -21.04
CA LEU A 171 -14.78 -0.54 -21.08
C LEU A 171 -15.87 -0.43 -20.01
N LEU A 172 -15.52 0.24 -18.92
CA LEU A 172 -16.45 0.52 -17.82
C LEU A 172 -16.80 2.00 -17.80
N SER A 173 -18.11 2.32 -17.76
CA SER A 173 -18.60 3.66 -17.44
C SER A 173 -19.10 3.72 -15.99
N LEU A 174 -18.82 4.84 -15.34
CA LEU A 174 -19.30 5.13 -13.99
C LEU A 174 -20.71 5.72 -14.07
N LYS A 175 -21.61 5.24 -13.20
CA LYS A 175 -22.86 5.90 -12.84
C LYS A 175 -22.91 6.17 -11.35
N LEU A 176 -23.45 7.32 -10.98
CA LEU A 176 -23.63 7.74 -9.59
C LEU A 176 -25.10 8.05 -9.35
N TYR A 177 -25.63 7.52 -8.25
CA TYR A 177 -27.03 7.67 -7.89
C TYR A 177 -27.18 8.37 -6.53
N ASP A 178 -28.21 9.19 -6.44
CA ASP A 178 -28.60 9.81 -5.17
C ASP A 178 -29.43 8.85 -4.28
N SER A 179 -29.92 9.37 -3.15
CA SER A 179 -30.77 8.59 -2.24
C SER A 179 -32.15 8.23 -2.80
N ALA A 180 -32.60 8.89 -3.87
CA ALA A 180 -33.84 8.59 -4.56
C ALA A 180 -33.65 7.61 -5.72
N GLY A 181 -32.40 7.20 -6.00
CA GLY A 181 -32.05 6.36 -7.14
C GLY A 181 -31.96 7.10 -8.47
N CYS A 182 -31.92 8.43 -8.46
CA CYS A 182 -31.74 9.23 -9.65
C CYS A 182 -30.28 9.25 -10.07
N ASP A 183 -30.01 9.06 -11.37
CA ASP A 183 -28.67 9.20 -11.94
C ASP A 183 -28.23 10.68 -11.89
N ILE A 184 -27.16 10.95 -11.14
CA ILE A 184 -26.58 12.27 -10.93
C ILE A 184 -25.15 12.38 -11.46
N THR A 185 -24.73 11.44 -12.29
CA THR A 185 -23.36 11.34 -12.81
C THR A 185 -22.91 12.63 -13.50
N GLU A 186 -23.77 13.20 -14.33
CA GLU A 186 -23.45 14.43 -15.06
C GLU A 186 -23.19 15.65 -14.14
N SER A 187 -23.84 15.66 -12.95
CA SER A 187 -23.61 16.75 -11.99
C SER A 187 -22.21 16.74 -11.37
N TYR A 188 -21.46 15.66 -11.56
CA TYR A 188 -20.05 15.51 -11.16
C TYR A 188 -19.11 15.52 -12.37
N SER A 189 -19.62 15.74 -13.58
CA SER A 189 -18.79 15.86 -14.78
C SER A 189 -17.93 17.11 -14.67
N ILE A 190 -16.64 16.88 -14.54
CA ILE A 190 -15.62 17.91 -14.52
C ILE A 190 -14.75 17.65 -15.75
N GLU A 191 -14.38 18.70 -16.46
CA GLU A 191 -13.33 18.56 -17.46
C GLU A 191 -12.11 17.92 -16.81
N SER A 192 -11.82 16.69 -17.20
CA SER A 192 -10.71 15.93 -16.67
C SER A 192 -9.41 16.59 -17.12
N ILE A 193 -8.81 17.38 -16.26
CA ILE A 193 -7.45 17.82 -16.47
C ILE A 193 -6.56 16.63 -16.18
N ASN A 194 -6.00 16.06 -17.22
CA ASN A 194 -4.98 15.02 -17.30
C ASN A 194 -4.68 14.26 -16.00
N ASN A 195 -5.02 12.99 -15.99
CA ASN A 195 -4.62 12.04 -14.96
C ASN A 195 -3.13 12.17 -14.69
N ALA A 196 -2.78 12.56 -13.48
CA ALA A 196 -1.41 12.54 -13.04
C ALA A 196 -0.84 11.11 -13.17
N PRO A 197 0.39 10.96 -13.62
CA PRO A 197 0.98 9.65 -13.80
C PRO A 197 1.00 8.91 -12.47
N THR A 198 0.71 7.62 -12.52
CA THR A 198 0.87 6.71 -11.40
C THR A 198 2.35 6.69 -11.01
N ALA A 199 2.72 7.40 -9.96
CA ALA A 199 4.02 7.20 -9.34
C ALA A 199 3.97 5.87 -8.58
N GLY A 200 4.87 4.96 -8.87
CA GLY A 200 5.00 3.70 -8.14
C GLY A 200 6.42 3.59 -7.61
N VAL A 201 6.59 3.28 -6.33
CA VAL A 201 7.83 2.64 -5.90
C VAL A 201 7.89 1.35 -6.70
N SER A 202 8.99 1.12 -7.40
CA SER A 202 9.07 -0.10 -8.19
C SER A 202 9.00 -1.29 -7.24
N THR A 203 8.19 -2.29 -7.57
CA THR A 203 8.20 -3.62 -6.92
C THR A 203 9.63 -4.14 -6.75
N ALA A 204 10.54 -3.71 -7.61
CA ALA A 204 11.96 -4.01 -7.57
C ALA A 204 12.65 -3.45 -6.31
N GLU A 205 12.33 -2.23 -5.86
CA GLU A 205 12.98 -1.65 -4.67
C GLU A 205 12.58 -2.38 -3.38
N LEU A 206 11.30 -2.71 -3.21
CA LEU A 206 10.85 -3.51 -2.07
C LEU A 206 11.39 -4.94 -2.13
N PHE A 207 11.44 -5.54 -3.33
CA PHE A 207 12.08 -6.83 -3.51
C PHE A 207 13.57 -6.78 -3.16
N MET A 208 14.28 -5.71 -3.53
CA MET A 208 15.69 -5.52 -3.18
C MET A 208 15.90 -5.43 -1.67
N VAL A 209 15.02 -4.76 -0.93
CA VAL A 209 15.11 -4.70 0.54
C VAL A 209 14.87 -6.07 1.16
N ASP A 210 13.82 -6.78 0.75
CA ASP A 210 13.53 -8.13 1.23
C ASP A 210 14.68 -9.09 0.90
N PHE A 211 15.25 -8.99 -0.33
CA PHE A 211 16.42 -9.77 -0.76
C PHE A 211 17.66 -9.43 0.07
N LEU A 212 17.96 -8.14 0.27
CA LEU A 212 19.11 -7.68 1.05
C LEU A 212 19.03 -8.19 2.50
N CYS A 213 17.86 -8.08 3.13
CA CYS A 213 17.62 -8.61 4.47
C CYS A 213 17.84 -10.13 4.53
N GLY A 214 17.29 -10.88 3.56
CA GLY A 214 17.48 -12.32 3.45
C GLY A 214 18.95 -12.70 3.25
N PHE A 215 19.67 -11.94 2.42
CA PHE A 215 21.10 -12.17 2.15
C PHE A 215 21.98 -11.90 3.37
N ILE A 216 21.72 -10.82 4.13
CA ILE A 216 22.42 -10.53 5.38
C ILE A 216 22.23 -11.65 6.40
N ILE A 217 20.99 -12.13 6.56
CA ILE A 217 20.66 -13.26 7.43
C ILE A 217 21.42 -14.51 6.99
N PHE A 218 21.39 -14.84 5.70
CA PHE A 218 22.09 -16.00 5.13
C PHE A 218 23.59 -15.94 5.41
N LEU A 219 24.24 -14.79 5.18
CA LEU A 219 25.68 -14.61 5.45
C LEU A 219 26.01 -14.77 6.94
N GLY A 220 25.15 -14.22 7.82
CA GLY A 220 25.33 -14.36 9.27
C GLY A 220 25.28 -15.82 9.73
N PHE A 221 24.31 -16.59 9.21
CA PHE A 221 24.23 -18.02 9.48
C PHE A 221 25.40 -18.82 8.89
N LEU A 222 25.83 -18.49 7.68
CA LEU A 222 26.98 -19.12 7.04
C LEU A 222 28.27 -18.90 7.86
N LEU A 223 28.53 -17.68 8.32
CA LEU A 223 29.66 -17.38 9.19
C LEU A 223 29.57 -18.13 10.52
N ALA A 224 28.42 -18.13 11.14
CA ALA A 224 28.20 -18.89 12.38
C ALA A 224 28.46 -20.39 12.18
N PHE A 225 27.98 -20.96 11.05
CA PHE A 225 28.22 -22.36 10.68
C PHE A 225 29.70 -22.67 10.47
N VAL A 226 30.41 -21.87 9.69
CA VAL A 226 31.86 -22.05 9.47
C VAL A 226 32.64 -22.02 10.78
N LEU A 227 32.31 -21.10 11.68
CA LEU A 227 32.95 -21.01 12.99
C LEU A 227 32.58 -22.17 13.91
N TRP A 228 31.37 -22.72 13.76
CA TRP A 228 30.94 -23.90 14.50
C TRP A 228 31.74 -25.14 14.11
N PHE A 229 32.02 -25.33 12.83
CA PHE A 229 32.76 -26.50 12.30
C PHE A 229 34.29 -26.33 12.33
N LYS A 230 34.83 -25.10 12.38
CA LYS A 230 36.26 -24.82 12.63
C LYS A 230 36.67 -25.08 14.09
N ARG A 231 36.10 -26.10 14.75
CA ARG A 231 36.64 -26.54 16.05
C ARG A 231 38.06 -27.06 15.83
N PRO A 232 39.06 -26.59 16.60
CA PRO A 232 40.39 -27.18 16.52
C PRO A 232 40.27 -28.67 16.92
N LEU A 233 40.67 -29.54 15.99
CA LEU A 233 40.95 -30.95 16.25
C LEU A 233 42.22 -31.08 17.14
N HIS A 234 42.35 -30.25 18.17
CA HIS A 234 43.50 -30.27 19.06
C HIS A 234 43.01 -30.32 20.50
N SER A 235 43.11 -31.47 21.03
CA SER A 235 43.62 -31.78 22.39
C SER A 235 43.87 -33.26 22.52
#